data_63b670dd862d6ca2492df2f60cf4bfb3
#
_entry.id   63b670dd862d6ca2492df2f60cf4bfb3
#
_cell.length_a   1.000
_cell.length_b   1.000
_cell.length_c   1.000
_cell.angle_alpha   90.00
_cell.angle_beta   90.00
_cell.angle_gamma   90.00
#
_symmetry.space_group_name_H-M   'P 1'
#
loop_
_entity.id
_entity.type
_entity.pdbx_description
1 polymer ?
#
loop_
_entity_poly.entity_id
_entity_poly.type
_entity_poly.pdbx_seq_one_letter_code
_entity_poly.pdbx_strand_id
1 'polypeptide(L)'
;FHKLGASGAALVFEQPNEPDRSAGFNVTDDGKYLVNSISEGTDERNLVYIKKIAADGSAAGDWLKLIDKMDATYSLVGNVNSTFYFLTTNGAPKYRLIAIDFNKPEPANWQTIIKESEATLLSASLVGDSFIANYLRDAKSEVTRVSLDGSKTTAIRLPGVGTVSGFGGKQQDQETYFSFASYTNPSELFRLDLKTNSVTSFKKATLKFNPADYQTEQVFYPSKDGTKIPMFITRRVDLKPNGQTPTLLYGYGGFNIPMLPGFSPATLAWVEKGGIYAVANLRGGGEYGENWHQAGMKTNKQNVFDDFAAAADYLIAEGYTAPKKIAINGRSNGGLLVAATMLQRPELFGAAIPAVGVLDMLRFNEFTIGKAWESDYGSPQTPAEFAALYKYSPLQNIKTGIEYPATMVLTGDHDDRVYPAHSFKFAAQLQESYRGDNPQLIRIETRGGHGAGKPTFMQIEENADWMAFAAKYVGLDQPPQP
;
A
#
# COMPACT_ATOMS: atom_id res chain seq x y z
N PHE A 1 29.44 -12.73 4.42
CA PHE A 1 29.33 -14.08 3.83
C PHE A 1 29.85 -15.12 4.82
N HIS A 2 29.05 -16.13 5.06
CA HIS A 2 29.45 -17.29 5.86
C HIS A 2 29.28 -18.56 5.03
N LYS A 3 30.36 -19.31 4.85
CA LYS A 3 30.31 -20.62 4.20
C LYS A 3 29.85 -21.67 5.20
N LEU A 4 28.85 -22.45 4.85
CA LEU A 4 28.38 -23.52 5.72
C LEU A 4 29.53 -24.49 6.10
N GLY A 5 29.70 -24.75 7.40
CA GLY A 5 30.79 -25.57 7.93
C GLY A 5 32.10 -24.82 8.16
N ALA A 6 32.23 -23.57 7.82
CA ALA A 6 33.41 -22.76 8.16
C ALA A 6 33.31 -22.14 9.56
N SER A 7 34.44 -21.83 10.19
CA SER A 7 34.50 -21.26 11.53
C SER A 7 34.39 -19.72 11.58
N GLY A 8 34.34 -19.05 10.42
CA GLY A 8 34.33 -17.58 10.33
C GLY A 8 33.47 -17.05 9.21
N ALA A 9 33.18 -15.74 9.24
CA ALA A 9 32.49 -15.00 8.21
C ALA A 9 33.42 -13.96 7.56
N ALA A 10 33.27 -13.72 6.26
CA ALA A 10 33.98 -12.69 5.54
C ALA A 10 33.08 -11.46 5.37
N LEU A 11 33.61 -10.26 5.62
CA LEU A 11 32.93 -9.01 5.30
C LEU A 11 32.84 -8.86 3.79
N VAL A 12 31.65 -8.63 3.28
CA VAL A 12 31.39 -8.45 1.84
C VAL A 12 31.10 -7.00 1.49
N PHE A 13 30.45 -6.28 2.42
CA PHE A 13 30.06 -4.89 2.22
C PHE A 13 29.85 -4.19 3.56
N GLU A 14 30.23 -2.92 3.64
CA GLU A 14 29.97 -2.03 4.77
C GLU A 14 29.84 -0.58 4.30
N GLN A 15 29.08 0.23 5.05
CA GLN A 15 28.91 1.67 4.86
C GLN A 15 28.93 2.38 6.23
N PRO A 16 30.08 2.42 6.93
CA PRO A 16 30.14 2.94 8.31
C PRO A 16 29.82 4.42 8.44
N ASN A 17 29.95 5.19 7.35
CA ASN A 17 29.67 6.64 7.33
C ASN A 17 28.23 6.99 6.92
N GLU A 18 27.38 5.99 6.65
CA GLU A 18 26.02 6.17 6.15
C GLU A 18 25.02 5.36 7.03
N PRO A 19 24.84 5.76 8.31
CA PRO A 19 24.10 4.96 9.28
C PRO A 19 22.60 4.83 8.96
N ASP A 20 22.04 5.74 8.18
CA ASP A 20 20.62 5.73 7.78
C ASP A 20 20.36 4.85 6.55
N ARG A 21 21.40 4.29 5.94
CA ARG A 21 21.30 3.41 4.76
C ARG A 21 21.23 1.93 5.14
N SER A 22 20.38 1.21 4.43
CA SER A 22 20.21 -0.23 4.52
C SER A 22 20.66 -0.91 3.25
N ALA A 23 21.33 -2.07 3.37
CA ALA A 23 21.79 -2.88 2.24
C ALA A 23 20.95 -4.15 2.09
N GLY A 24 20.39 -4.39 0.91
CA GLY A 24 19.62 -5.57 0.56
C GLY A 24 20.32 -6.39 -0.53
N PHE A 25 20.64 -7.65 -0.25
CA PHE A 25 21.39 -8.51 -1.17
C PHE A 25 20.52 -9.52 -1.89
N ASN A 26 20.71 -9.64 -3.21
CA ASN A 26 20.12 -10.65 -4.05
C ASN A 26 21.21 -11.34 -4.87
N VAL A 27 21.16 -12.66 -4.98
CA VAL A 27 21.95 -13.43 -5.94
C VAL A 27 21.11 -13.61 -7.18
N THR A 28 21.73 -13.39 -8.36
CA THR A 28 21.06 -13.64 -9.64
C THR A 28 20.70 -15.11 -9.81
N ASP A 29 19.64 -15.43 -10.60
CA ASP A 29 19.18 -16.80 -10.81
C ASP A 29 20.25 -17.72 -11.41
N ASP A 30 21.17 -17.15 -12.23
CA ASP A 30 22.30 -17.89 -12.79
C ASP A 30 23.48 -18.04 -11.80
N GLY A 31 23.36 -17.50 -10.58
CA GLY A 31 24.38 -17.60 -9.52
C GLY A 31 25.66 -16.81 -9.77
N LYS A 32 25.72 -15.95 -10.80
CA LYS A 32 26.99 -15.30 -11.22
C LYS A 32 27.23 -13.94 -10.62
N TYR A 33 26.18 -13.30 -10.07
CA TYR A 33 26.30 -11.95 -9.55
C TYR A 33 25.58 -11.80 -8.20
N LEU A 34 26.18 -11.00 -7.34
CA LEU A 34 25.60 -10.47 -6.12
C LEU A 34 25.18 -9.01 -6.39
N VAL A 35 23.89 -8.72 -6.25
CA VAL A 35 23.30 -7.39 -6.42
C VAL A 35 22.97 -6.83 -5.05
N ASN A 36 23.49 -5.65 -4.75
CA ASN A 36 23.18 -4.91 -3.52
C ASN A 36 22.32 -3.69 -3.85
N SER A 37 21.08 -3.67 -3.37
CA SER A 37 20.21 -2.50 -3.40
C SER A 37 20.35 -1.76 -2.08
N ILE A 38 20.70 -0.47 -2.14
CA ILE A 38 20.95 0.37 -0.97
C ILE A 38 19.89 1.43 -0.92
N SER A 39 19.09 1.42 0.15
CA SER A 39 18.00 2.35 0.42
C SER A 39 18.29 3.23 1.63
N GLU A 40 17.58 4.35 1.77
CA GLU A 40 17.66 5.25 2.91
C GLU A 40 16.27 5.49 3.48
N GLY A 41 15.99 4.95 4.68
CA GLY A 41 14.68 5.00 5.28
C GLY A 41 13.59 4.38 4.39
N THR A 42 12.51 5.13 4.17
CA THR A 42 11.42 4.78 3.26
C THR A 42 11.45 5.57 1.94
N ASP A 43 12.59 6.18 1.59
CA ASP A 43 12.78 6.80 0.29
C ASP A 43 12.74 5.73 -0.81
N GLU A 44 11.92 5.94 -1.83
CA GLU A 44 11.78 5.02 -2.97
C GLU A 44 13.05 4.97 -3.84
N ARG A 45 13.86 6.02 -3.82
CA ARG A 45 15.12 6.10 -4.56
C ARG A 45 16.17 5.22 -3.90
N ASN A 46 17.05 4.64 -4.70
CA ASN A 46 18.06 3.72 -4.21
C ASN A 46 19.33 3.74 -5.06
N LEU A 47 20.41 3.18 -4.49
CA LEU A 47 21.63 2.85 -5.22
C LEU A 47 21.62 1.36 -5.57
N VAL A 48 22.35 0.98 -6.63
CA VAL A 48 22.52 -0.42 -7.03
C VAL A 48 23.98 -0.71 -7.31
N TYR A 49 24.56 -1.63 -6.54
CA TYR A 49 25.94 -2.10 -6.73
C TYR A 49 25.93 -3.58 -7.10
N ILE A 50 26.78 -3.97 -8.03
CA ILE A 50 26.85 -5.36 -8.51
C ILE A 50 28.29 -5.88 -8.36
N LYS A 51 28.41 -7.14 -7.93
CA LYS A 51 29.67 -7.83 -7.78
C LYS A 51 29.57 -9.24 -8.38
N LYS A 52 30.64 -9.71 -9.02
CA LYS A 52 30.69 -11.09 -9.52
C LYS A 52 30.80 -12.08 -8.37
N ILE A 53 30.26 -13.28 -8.58
CA ILE A 53 30.42 -14.43 -7.71
C ILE A 53 31.41 -15.39 -8.36
N ALA A 54 32.43 -15.80 -7.64
CA ALA A 54 33.40 -16.78 -8.10
C ALA A 54 32.84 -18.21 -8.07
N ALA A 55 33.52 -19.14 -8.73
CA ALA A 55 33.10 -20.54 -8.81
C ALA A 55 32.98 -21.25 -7.42
N ASP A 56 33.68 -20.75 -6.40
CA ASP A 56 33.59 -21.25 -5.04
C ASP A 56 32.45 -20.61 -4.22
N GLY A 57 31.64 -19.76 -4.85
CA GLY A 57 30.50 -19.04 -4.24
C GLY A 57 30.88 -17.77 -3.49
N SER A 58 32.18 -17.41 -3.41
CA SER A 58 32.60 -16.17 -2.77
C SER A 58 32.37 -14.95 -3.68
N ALA A 59 32.18 -13.77 -3.08
CA ALA A 59 32.13 -12.52 -3.84
C ALA A 59 33.51 -12.16 -4.35
N ALA A 60 33.66 -11.88 -5.65
CA ALA A 60 34.94 -11.68 -6.33
C ALA A 60 35.07 -10.30 -6.99
N GLY A 61 36.27 -9.72 -6.91
CA GLY A 61 36.57 -8.41 -7.50
C GLY A 61 35.98 -7.23 -6.72
N ASP A 62 35.95 -6.06 -7.36
CA ASP A 62 35.39 -4.83 -6.77
C ASP A 62 33.88 -4.71 -7.06
N TRP A 63 33.19 -3.89 -6.28
CA TRP A 63 31.81 -3.50 -6.52
C TRP A 63 31.73 -2.56 -7.73
N LEU A 64 31.00 -2.95 -8.76
CA LEU A 64 30.52 -2.02 -9.78
C LEU A 64 29.39 -1.21 -9.19
N LYS A 65 29.60 0.09 -9.00
CA LYS A 65 28.54 1.05 -8.61
C LYS A 65 27.69 1.37 -9.84
N LEU A 66 26.74 0.47 -10.17
CA LEU A 66 25.93 0.59 -11.39
C LEU A 66 25.04 1.83 -11.32
N ILE A 67 24.43 2.07 -10.19
CA ILE A 67 23.65 3.27 -9.86
C ILE A 67 24.30 3.86 -8.61
N ASP A 68 24.95 5.00 -8.75
CA ASP A 68 25.72 5.67 -7.70
C ASP A 68 25.08 6.96 -7.16
N LYS A 69 23.85 7.28 -7.66
CA LYS A 69 23.04 8.43 -7.24
C LYS A 69 21.64 7.99 -6.88
N MET A 70 21.10 8.52 -5.78
CA MET A 70 19.71 8.32 -5.36
C MET A 70 18.79 9.29 -6.09
N ASP A 71 18.69 9.15 -7.42
CA ASP A 71 17.91 10.04 -8.30
C ASP A 71 16.56 9.44 -8.70
N ALA A 72 16.41 8.12 -8.64
CA ALA A 72 15.20 7.39 -9.00
C ALA A 72 15.14 6.03 -8.27
N THR A 73 14.01 5.36 -8.38
CA THR A 73 13.85 3.94 -7.99
C THR A 73 14.46 3.05 -9.07
N TYR A 74 15.22 2.02 -8.65
CA TYR A 74 15.77 0.97 -9.53
C TYR A 74 15.56 -0.39 -8.88
N SER A 75 14.48 -1.07 -9.26
CA SER A 75 14.14 -2.41 -8.76
C SER A 75 14.61 -3.48 -9.73
N LEU A 76 15.47 -4.39 -9.26
CA LEU A 76 15.98 -5.49 -10.08
C LEU A 76 14.85 -6.45 -10.46
N VAL A 77 14.65 -6.66 -11.76
CA VAL A 77 13.72 -7.66 -12.32
C VAL A 77 14.42 -8.99 -12.57
N GLY A 78 15.68 -8.95 -12.97
CA GLY A 78 16.50 -10.12 -13.24
C GLY A 78 17.64 -9.79 -14.22
N ASN A 79 18.33 -10.83 -14.70
CA ASN A 79 19.39 -10.69 -15.69
C ASN A 79 19.33 -11.79 -16.75
N VAL A 80 19.84 -11.50 -17.94
CA VAL A 80 20.20 -12.50 -18.98
C VAL A 80 21.67 -12.31 -19.28
N ASN A 81 22.51 -13.25 -18.85
CA ASN A 81 23.97 -13.13 -18.89
C ASN A 81 24.46 -11.86 -18.17
N SER A 82 25.15 -10.93 -18.91
CA SER A 82 25.63 -9.65 -18.37
C SER A 82 24.62 -8.51 -18.44
N THR A 83 23.44 -8.72 -18.99
CA THR A 83 22.40 -7.69 -19.12
C THR A 83 21.42 -7.78 -17.95
N PHE A 84 21.33 -6.71 -17.18
CA PHE A 84 20.43 -6.57 -16.04
C PHE A 84 19.21 -5.74 -16.41
N TYR A 85 18.04 -6.13 -15.91
CA TYR A 85 16.77 -5.44 -16.17
C TYR A 85 16.27 -4.80 -14.90
N PHE A 86 15.94 -3.51 -14.98
CA PHE A 86 15.43 -2.73 -13.84
C PHE A 86 14.11 -2.05 -14.18
N LEU A 87 13.15 -2.20 -13.29
CA LEU A 87 11.98 -1.34 -13.22
C LEU A 87 12.41 -0.03 -12.56
N THR A 88 12.14 1.12 -13.20
CA THR A 88 12.67 2.40 -12.73
C THR A 88 11.74 3.58 -12.99
N THR A 89 11.79 4.57 -12.08
CA THR A 89 11.16 5.89 -12.26
C THR A 89 12.08 6.90 -12.97
N ASN A 90 13.31 6.53 -13.32
CA ASN A 90 14.25 7.42 -14.00
C ASN A 90 13.67 7.90 -15.35
N GLY A 91 13.31 9.20 -15.41
CA GLY A 91 12.66 9.83 -16.56
C GLY A 91 11.28 9.24 -16.92
N ALA A 92 10.60 8.52 -16.00
CA ALA A 92 9.34 7.84 -16.20
C ALA A 92 8.57 7.71 -14.88
N PRO A 93 7.81 8.73 -14.44
CA PRO A 93 7.09 8.70 -13.15
C PRO A 93 6.12 7.52 -12.98
N LYS A 94 5.61 6.95 -14.07
CA LYS A 94 4.75 5.75 -14.08
C LYS A 94 5.53 4.47 -14.37
N TYR A 95 6.85 4.51 -14.18
CA TYR A 95 7.82 3.45 -14.39
C TYR A 95 8.04 3.05 -15.86
N ARG A 96 9.22 2.57 -16.13
CA ARG A 96 9.66 1.89 -17.35
C ARG A 96 10.58 0.74 -17.01
N LEU A 97 10.73 -0.23 -17.92
CA LEU A 97 11.72 -1.30 -17.81
C LEU A 97 12.93 -0.97 -18.68
N ILE A 98 14.11 -0.94 -18.08
CA ILE A 98 15.38 -0.70 -18.77
C ILE A 98 16.30 -1.92 -18.70
N ALA A 99 17.18 -2.05 -19.68
CA ALA A 99 18.27 -3.01 -19.70
C ALA A 99 19.61 -2.28 -19.60
N ILE A 100 20.52 -2.79 -18.75
CA ILE A 100 21.87 -2.28 -18.54
C ILE A 100 22.87 -3.43 -18.67
N ASP A 101 23.81 -3.34 -19.58
CA ASP A 101 24.91 -4.31 -19.69
C ASP A 101 25.98 -4.01 -18.64
N PHE A 102 26.30 -5.00 -17.80
CA PHE A 102 27.37 -4.93 -16.80
C PHE A 102 28.71 -4.49 -17.40
N ASN A 103 29.00 -4.85 -18.67
CA ASN A 103 30.25 -4.51 -19.35
C ASN A 103 30.24 -3.12 -20.01
N LYS A 104 29.05 -2.46 -20.08
CA LYS A 104 28.83 -1.13 -20.66
C LYS A 104 27.80 -0.36 -19.80
N PRO A 105 28.17 -0.06 -18.53
CA PRO A 105 27.20 0.41 -17.55
C PRO A 105 26.77 1.88 -17.71
N GLU A 106 27.43 2.63 -18.57
CA GLU A 106 27.20 4.07 -18.72
C GLU A 106 25.75 4.34 -19.20
N PRO A 107 25.07 5.38 -18.66
CA PRO A 107 23.67 5.69 -18.99
C PRO A 107 23.39 5.85 -20.50
N ALA A 108 24.39 6.28 -21.28
CA ALA A 108 24.26 6.38 -22.74
C ALA A 108 24.02 5.04 -23.45
N ASN A 109 24.36 3.91 -22.80
CA ASN A 109 24.18 2.55 -23.32
C ASN A 109 22.89 1.87 -22.83
N TRP A 110 22.15 2.51 -21.94
CA TRP A 110 20.91 1.92 -21.39
C TRP A 110 19.84 1.81 -22.47
N GLN A 111 19.15 0.68 -22.48
CA GLN A 111 18.07 0.43 -23.44
C GLN A 111 16.72 0.40 -22.73
N THR A 112 15.72 1.05 -23.29
CA THR A 112 14.35 0.95 -22.80
C THR A 112 13.66 -0.25 -23.45
N ILE A 113 13.27 -1.23 -22.65
CA ILE A 113 12.55 -2.45 -23.07
C ILE A 113 11.05 -2.22 -23.06
N ILE A 114 10.54 -1.67 -21.93
CA ILE A 114 9.13 -1.29 -21.81
C ILE A 114 9.10 0.20 -21.51
N LYS A 115 8.48 0.97 -22.39
CA LYS A 115 8.31 2.42 -22.22
C LYS A 115 7.24 2.73 -21.18
N GLU A 116 7.36 3.89 -20.54
CA GLU A 116 6.27 4.47 -19.76
C GLU A 116 4.98 4.57 -20.58
N SER A 117 3.85 4.36 -19.94
CA SER A 117 2.51 4.43 -20.54
C SER A 117 1.54 5.24 -19.68
N GLU A 118 0.28 5.36 -20.14
CA GLU A 118 -0.79 5.96 -19.36
C GLU A 118 -1.08 5.18 -18.07
N ALA A 119 -0.93 3.84 -18.10
CA ALA A 119 -1.04 2.97 -16.93
C ALA A 119 0.30 2.89 -16.18
N THR A 120 0.27 2.82 -14.86
CA THR A 120 1.47 2.68 -14.03
C THR A 120 2.01 1.26 -14.11
N LEU A 121 3.25 1.06 -14.51
CA LEU A 121 3.91 -0.25 -14.54
C LEU A 121 4.30 -0.66 -13.13
N LEU A 122 3.40 -1.37 -12.44
CA LEU A 122 3.55 -1.74 -11.03
C LEU A 122 4.67 -2.76 -10.80
N SER A 123 4.78 -3.75 -11.70
CA SER A 123 5.81 -4.79 -11.60
C SER A 123 6.10 -5.43 -12.94
N ALA A 124 7.27 -6.03 -13.06
CA ALA A 124 7.67 -6.90 -14.17
C ALA A 124 8.37 -8.14 -13.60
N SER A 125 8.11 -9.30 -14.18
CA SER A 125 8.77 -10.57 -13.84
C SER A 125 9.43 -11.15 -15.08
N LEU A 126 10.67 -11.60 -14.97
CA LEU A 126 11.40 -12.28 -16.04
C LEU A 126 11.17 -13.78 -15.90
N VAL A 127 10.37 -14.35 -16.80
CA VAL A 127 10.00 -15.77 -16.79
C VAL A 127 10.01 -16.32 -18.22
N GLY A 128 10.59 -17.50 -18.40
CA GLY A 128 10.79 -18.05 -19.74
C GLY A 128 11.65 -17.11 -20.59
N ASP A 129 11.18 -16.80 -21.78
CA ASP A 129 11.83 -15.93 -22.75
C ASP A 129 11.21 -14.50 -22.81
N SER A 130 10.57 -14.06 -21.73
CA SER A 130 9.75 -12.83 -21.76
C SER A 130 9.60 -12.18 -20.39
N PHE A 131 9.14 -10.94 -20.42
CA PHE A 131 8.66 -10.23 -19.23
C PHE A 131 7.14 -10.36 -19.11
N ILE A 132 6.67 -10.61 -17.91
CA ILE A 132 5.25 -10.45 -17.57
C ILE A 132 5.13 -9.09 -16.85
N ALA A 133 4.52 -8.13 -17.52
CA ALA A 133 4.36 -6.76 -17.05
C ALA A 133 2.94 -6.56 -16.49
N ASN A 134 2.84 -6.21 -15.20
CA ASN A 134 1.60 -5.89 -14.52
C ASN A 134 1.47 -4.37 -14.38
N TYR A 135 0.42 -3.83 -14.95
CA TYR A 135 0.09 -2.41 -14.91
C TYR A 135 -1.11 -2.15 -14.00
N LEU A 136 -1.14 -0.95 -13.45
CA LEU A 136 -2.34 -0.38 -12.84
C LEU A 136 -2.97 0.63 -13.78
N ARG A 137 -4.20 0.33 -14.21
CA ARG A 137 -5.09 1.30 -14.83
C ARG A 137 -6.25 1.57 -13.91
N ASP A 138 -6.31 2.80 -13.41
CA ASP A 138 -7.33 3.20 -12.43
C ASP A 138 -7.40 2.22 -11.24
N ALA A 139 -6.25 1.90 -10.64
CA ALA A 139 -6.12 0.97 -9.51
C ALA A 139 -6.58 -0.48 -9.78
N LYS A 140 -6.65 -0.92 -11.03
CA LYS A 140 -6.95 -2.31 -11.45
C LYS A 140 -5.79 -2.87 -12.24
N SER A 141 -5.55 -4.18 -12.11
CA SER A 141 -4.49 -4.85 -12.87
C SER A 141 -4.83 -5.05 -14.33
N GLU A 142 -3.87 -4.71 -15.20
CA GLU A 142 -3.80 -5.11 -16.61
C GLU A 142 -2.45 -5.80 -16.81
N VAL A 143 -2.43 -6.97 -17.47
CA VAL A 143 -1.20 -7.75 -17.61
C VAL A 143 -0.87 -7.99 -19.08
N THR A 144 0.41 -7.80 -19.42
CA THR A 144 0.93 -8.11 -20.74
C THR A 144 2.19 -8.96 -20.66
N ARG A 145 2.41 -9.79 -21.64
CA ARG A 145 3.67 -10.46 -21.88
C ARG A 145 4.46 -9.71 -22.95
N VAL A 146 5.72 -9.41 -22.65
CA VAL A 146 6.61 -8.62 -23.53
C VAL A 146 7.87 -9.43 -23.82
N SER A 147 8.30 -9.51 -25.09
CA SER A 147 9.55 -10.17 -25.47
C SER A 147 10.77 -9.50 -24.85
N LEU A 148 11.90 -10.22 -24.70
CA LEU A 148 13.12 -9.70 -24.07
C LEU A 148 13.66 -8.42 -24.73
N ASP A 149 13.44 -8.25 -26.03
CA ASP A 149 13.82 -7.07 -26.82
C ASP A 149 12.76 -5.95 -26.83
N GLY A 150 11.61 -6.18 -26.19
CA GLY A 150 10.49 -5.22 -26.15
C GLY A 150 9.69 -5.12 -27.45
N SER A 151 10.03 -5.88 -28.50
CA SER A 151 9.43 -5.73 -29.84
C SER A 151 8.01 -6.30 -29.97
N LYS A 152 7.66 -7.28 -29.13
CA LYS A 152 6.36 -7.96 -29.16
C LYS A 152 5.67 -7.87 -27.80
N THR A 153 4.42 -7.42 -27.81
CA THR A 153 3.56 -7.37 -26.62
C THR A 153 2.27 -8.16 -26.85
N THR A 154 1.88 -8.98 -25.89
CA THR A 154 0.66 -9.81 -25.96
C THR A 154 -0.11 -9.64 -24.65
N ALA A 155 -1.39 -9.28 -24.71
CA ALA A 155 -2.23 -9.17 -23.52
C ALA A 155 -2.47 -10.54 -22.89
N ILE A 156 -2.47 -10.59 -21.56
CA ILE A 156 -2.89 -11.75 -20.77
C ILE A 156 -4.31 -11.47 -20.27
N ARG A 157 -5.25 -12.34 -20.64
CA ARG A 157 -6.64 -12.18 -20.23
C ARG A 157 -6.80 -12.57 -18.76
N LEU A 158 -7.22 -11.60 -17.94
CA LEU A 158 -7.54 -11.81 -16.53
C LEU A 158 -8.99 -12.29 -16.35
N PRO A 159 -9.31 -12.95 -15.20
CA PRO A 159 -10.66 -13.45 -14.92
C PRO A 159 -11.73 -12.35 -14.79
N GLY A 160 -11.32 -11.13 -14.47
CA GLY A 160 -12.23 -10.01 -14.26
C GLY A 160 -11.52 -8.74 -13.84
N VAL A 161 -12.27 -7.83 -13.23
CA VAL A 161 -11.73 -6.61 -12.60
C VAL A 161 -11.22 -6.94 -11.21
N GLY A 162 -9.93 -6.71 -10.98
CA GLY A 162 -9.30 -7.06 -9.70
C GLY A 162 -7.80 -6.80 -9.72
N THR A 163 -7.11 -7.47 -8.84
CA THR A 163 -5.67 -7.37 -8.62
C THR A 163 -5.00 -8.72 -8.85
N VAL A 164 -3.86 -8.70 -9.52
CA VAL A 164 -3.00 -9.87 -9.64
C VAL A 164 -1.72 -9.71 -8.84
N SER A 165 -1.16 -10.82 -8.39
CA SER A 165 0.19 -10.91 -7.86
C SER A 165 0.81 -12.27 -8.21
N GLY A 166 2.15 -12.34 -8.26
CA GLY A 166 2.84 -13.55 -8.62
C GLY A 166 3.63 -13.41 -9.91
N PHE A 167 3.45 -14.34 -10.84
CA PHE A 167 4.23 -14.46 -12.08
C PHE A 167 5.73 -14.74 -11.85
N GLY A 168 6.07 -15.32 -10.69
CA GLY A 168 7.44 -15.78 -10.41
C GLY A 168 7.82 -16.99 -11.28
N GLY A 169 9.12 -17.19 -11.47
CA GLY A 169 9.67 -18.31 -12.21
C GLY A 169 11.09 -18.04 -12.68
N LYS A 170 11.63 -18.97 -13.47
CA LYS A 170 12.97 -18.91 -14.04
C LYS A 170 12.91 -18.82 -15.58
N GLN A 171 14.04 -18.46 -16.18
CA GLN A 171 14.13 -18.33 -17.66
C GLN A 171 13.86 -19.62 -18.43
N GLN A 172 14.07 -20.81 -17.83
CA GLN A 172 13.78 -22.08 -18.44
C GLN A 172 12.32 -22.56 -18.24
N ASP A 173 11.53 -21.88 -17.45
CA ASP A 173 10.16 -22.27 -17.18
C ASP A 173 9.26 -22.01 -18.39
N GLN A 174 8.30 -22.92 -18.61
CA GLN A 174 7.32 -22.82 -19.69
C GLN A 174 5.94 -22.41 -19.19
N GLU A 175 5.81 -22.22 -17.89
CA GLU A 175 4.60 -21.80 -17.21
C GLU A 175 4.91 -20.95 -15.98
N THR A 176 3.96 -20.14 -15.56
CA THR A 176 4.01 -19.39 -14.30
C THR A 176 2.66 -19.35 -13.65
N TYR A 177 2.64 -18.96 -12.40
CA TYR A 177 1.43 -18.90 -11.58
C TYR A 177 1.21 -17.50 -11.06
N PHE A 178 -0.06 -17.11 -10.98
CA PHE A 178 -0.46 -15.86 -10.37
C PHE A 178 -1.75 -16.01 -9.57
N SER A 179 -1.92 -15.20 -8.57
CA SER A 179 -3.17 -15.07 -7.83
C SER A 179 -3.97 -13.90 -8.40
N PHE A 180 -5.29 -14.07 -8.42
CA PHE A 180 -6.24 -13.01 -8.74
C PHE A 180 -7.24 -12.87 -7.60
N ALA A 181 -7.50 -11.64 -7.16
CA ALA A 181 -8.49 -11.32 -6.14
C ALA A 181 -9.28 -10.08 -6.53
N SER A 182 -10.50 -9.95 -5.98
CA SER A 182 -11.31 -8.73 -6.04
C SER A 182 -11.94 -8.46 -4.67
N TYR A 183 -12.73 -7.40 -4.53
CA TYR A 183 -13.46 -7.17 -3.28
C TYR A 183 -14.51 -8.24 -2.96
N THR A 184 -15.01 -8.94 -3.98
CA THR A 184 -16.08 -9.95 -3.86
C THR A 184 -15.59 -11.37 -4.01
N ASN A 185 -14.38 -11.59 -4.54
CA ASN A 185 -13.81 -12.91 -4.75
C ASN A 185 -12.50 -13.06 -4.00
N PRO A 186 -12.38 -14.09 -3.14
CA PRO A 186 -11.09 -14.47 -2.54
C PRO A 186 -10.04 -14.76 -3.60
N SER A 187 -8.78 -14.73 -3.18
CA SER A 187 -7.66 -15.05 -4.05
C SER A 187 -7.81 -16.45 -4.63
N GLU A 188 -7.83 -16.52 -5.96
CA GLU A 188 -7.79 -17.74 -6.76
C GLU A 188 -6.45 -17.82 -7.46
N LEU A 189 -5.84 -19.02 -7.49
CA LEU A 189 -4.57 -19.26 -8.14
C LEU A 189 -4.79 -19.72 -9.58
N PHE A 190 -4.13 -19.07 -10.52
CA PHE A 190 -4.17 -19.36 -11.94
C PHE A 190 -2.80 -19.78 -12.46
N ARG A 191 -2.81 -20.64 -13.47
CA ARG A 191 -1.64 -21.03 -14.25
C ARG A 191 -1.67 -20.30 -15.58
N LEU A 192 -0.56 -19.69 -15.97
CA LEU A 192 -0.29 -19.14 -17.29
C LEU A 192 0.69 -20.05 -18.03
N ASP A 193 0.26 -20.64 -19.13
CA ASP A 193 1.11 -21.37 -20.05
C ASP A 193 1.80 -20.38 -21.01
N LEU A 194 3.13 -20.33 -20.96
CA LEU A 194 3.92 -19.34 -21.72
C LEU A 194 4.00 -19.68 -23.22
N LYS A 195 3.77 -20.94 -23.61
CA LYS A 195 3.80 -21.34 -25.01
C LYS A 195 2.51 -20.93 -25.74
N THR A 196 1.37 -21.13 -25.09
CA THR A 196 0.04 -20.87 -25.67
C THR A 196 -0.58 -19.56 -25.24
N ASN A 197 -0.02 -18.89 -24.22
CA ASN A 197 -0.55 -17.72 -23.53
C ASN A 197 -1.95 -17.96 -22.92
N SER A 198 -2.27 -19.22 -22.60
CA SER A 198 -3.55 -19.60 -22.01
C SER A 198 -3.51 -19.51 -20.48
N VAL A 199 -4.59 -18.98 -19.92
CA VAL A 199 -4.82 -18.88 -18.47
C VAL A 199 -5.85 -19.92 -18.05
N THR A 200 -5.52 -20.73 -17.05
CA THR A 200 -6.42 -21.76 -16.49
C THR A 200 -6.45 -21.63 -14.97
N SER A 201 -7.64 -21.84 -14.36
CA SER A 201 -7.78 -21.94 -12.91
C SER A 201 -6.97 -23.15 -12.40
N PHE A 202 -6.11 -22.92 -11.43
CA PHE A 202 -5.28 -23.96 -10.81
C PHE A 202 -5.82 -24.37 -9.45
N LYS A 203 -6.14 -23.40 -8.59
CA LYS A 203 -6.68 -23.67 -7.25
C LYS A 203 -7.56 -22.51 -6.79
N LYS A 204 -8.76 -22.85 -6.32
CA LYS A 204 -9.70 -21.91 -5.72
C LYS A 204 -10.20 -22.39 -4.37
N ALA A 205 -10.56 -21.49 -3.50
CA ALA A 205 -11.20 -21.80 -2.22
C ALA A 205 -12.65 -22.27 -2.44
N THR A 206 -13.11 -23.20 -1.58
CA THR A 206 -14.54 -23.48 -1.46
C THR A 206 -15.21 -22.37 -0.65
N LEU A 207 -16.18 -21.71 -1.25
CA LEU A 207 -16.86 -20.56 -0.64
C LEU A 207 -18.15 -21.03 0.04
N LYS A 208 -18.48 -20.38 1.18
CA LYS A 208 -19.77 -20.55 1.88
C LYS A 208 -20.76 -19.43 1.53
N PHE A 209 -20.43 -18.60 0.56
CA PHE A 209 -21.26 -17.52 0.03
C PHE A 209 -21.16 -17.51 -1.50
N ASN A 210 -22.09 -16.85 -2.17
CA ASN A 210 -22.06 -16.69 -3.62
C ASN A 210 -21.52 -15.30 -3.99
N PRO A 211 -20.35 -15.18 -4.66
CA PRO A 211 -19.79 -13.89 -5.07
C PRO A 211 -20.73 -13.06 -5.97
N ALA A 212 -21.64 -13.72 -6.70
CA ALA A 212 -22.61 -13.03 -7.56
C ALA A 212 -23.69 -12.24 -6.80
N ASP A 213 -23.79 -12.44 -5.46
CA ASP A 213 -24.70 -11.66 -4.61
C ASP A 213 -24.14 -10.27 -4.29
N TYR A 214 -22.90 -9.99 -4.68
CA TYR A 214 -22.18 -8.75 -4.42
C TYR A 214 -21.70 -8.11 -5.71
N GLN A 215 -21.62 -6.81 -5.71
CA GLN A 215 -21.07 -6.03 -6.82
C GLN A 215 -20.08 -4.98 -6.32
N THR A 216 -19.11 -4.68 -7.17
CA THR A 216 -18.19 -3.56 -6.98
C THR A 216 -18.26 -2.66 -8.20
N GLU A 217 -18.48 -1.39 -7.98
CA GLU A 217 -18.39 -0.35 -9.01
C GLU A 217 -17.20 0.57 -8.71
N GLN A 218 -16.63 1.14 -9.75
CA GLN A 218 -15.62 2.17 -9.62
C GLN A 218 -16.20 3.51 -10.04
N VAL A 219 -16.05 4.49 -9.16
CA VAL A 219 -16.45 5.87 -9.38
C VAL A 219 -15.26 6.80 -9.32
N PHE A 220 -15.45 8.02 -9.79
CA PHE A 220 -14.45 9.09 -9.69
C PHE A 220 -15.12 10.34 -9.15
N TYR A 221 -14.48 10.98 -8.19
CA TYR A 221 -15.00 12.22 -7.60
C TYR A 221 -13.92 13.30 -7.59
N PRO A 222 -14.29 14.58 -7.61
CA PRO A 222 -13.33 15.68 -7.48
C PRO A 222 -12.92 15.86 -6.03
N SER A 223 -11.63 16.00 -5.78
CA SER A 223 -11.10 16.51 -4.53
C SER A 223 -11.33 18.02 -4.45
N LYS A 224 -10.99 18.62 -3.32
CA LYS A 224 -11.13 20.05 -3.05
C LYS A 224 -10.43 20.95 -4.10
N ASP A 225 -9.32 20.49 -4.65
CA ASP A 225 -8.56 21.19 -5.69
C ASP A 225 -8.97 20.80 -7.13
N GLY A 226 -10.02 19.98 -7.28
CA GLY A 226 -10.52 19.49 -8.56
C GLY A 226 -9.81 18.25 -9.07
N THR A 227 -8.80 17.71 -8.37
CA THR A 227 -8.13 16.46 -8.75
C THR A 227 -9.15 15.32 -8.74
N LYS A 228 -9.17 14.53 -9.81
CA LYS A 228 -10.07 13.39 -9.97
C LYS A 228 -9.54 12.18 -9.21
N ILE A 229 -10.27 11.74 -8.17
CA ILE A 229 -9.87 10.66 -7.28
C ILE A 229 -10.73 9.42 -7.56
N PRO A 230 -10.14 8.22 -7.77
CA PRO A 230 -10.90 6.97 -7.91
C PRO A 230 -11.36 6.44 -6.55
N MET A 231 -12.51 5.78 -6.55
CA MET A 231 -13.03 5.06 -5.39
C MET A 231 -13.76 3.81 -5.86
N PHE A 232 -13.58 2.70 -5.15
CA PHE A 232 -14.35 1.49 -5.32
C PHE A 232 -15.47 1.43 -4.28
N ILE A 233 -16.67 1.07 -4.71
CA ILE A 233 -17.86 0.92 -3.86
C ILE A 233 -18.36 -0.51 -4.00
N THR A 234 -18.39 -1.26 -2.90
CA THR A 234 -18.84 -2.65 -2.86
C THR A 234 -20.09 -2.77 -2.00
N ARG A 235 -21.10 -3.46 -2.52
CA ARG A 235 -22.38 -3.68 -1.85
C ARG A 235 -23.07 -4.95 -2.36
N ARG A 236 -24.13 -5.37 -1.70
CA ARG A 236 -25.03 -6.41 -2.24
C ARG A 236 -25.71 -5.93 -3.52
N VAL A 237 -25.98 -6.84 -4.44
CA VAL A 237 -26.66 -6.49 -5.71
C VAL A 237 -28.12 -6.08 -5.49
N ASP A 238 -28.78 -6.63 -4.45
CA ASP A 238 -30.16 -6.32 -4.07
C ASP A 238 -30.30 -5.05 -3.22
N LEU A 239 -29.18 -4.52 -2.68
CA LEU A 239 -29.17 -3.28 -1.92
C LEU A 239 -29.34 -2.08 -2.86
N LYS A 240 -30.42 -1.33 -2.68
CA LYS A 240 -30.62 -0.03 -3.33
C LYS A 240 -30.31 1.07 -2.31
N PRO A 241 -29.21 1.81 -2.47
CA PRO A 241 -28.92 2.94 -1.60
C PRO A 241 -30.09 3.93 -1.54
N ASN A 242 -30.39 4.44 -0.37
CA ASN A 242 -31.55 5.31 -0.12
C ASN A 242 -31.15 6.62 0.59
N GLY A 243 -29.86 6.97 0.55
CA GLY A 243 -29.30 8.13 1.24
C GLY A 243 -29.14 7.93 2.77
N GLN A 244 -29.39 6.73 3.30
CA GLN A 244 -29.26 6.41 4.74
C GLN A 244 -28.47 5.13 4.98
N THR A 245 -27.90 4.52 3.94
CA THR A 245 -27.20 3.24 4.07
C THR A 245 -25.90 3.39 4.87
N PRO A 246 -25.71 2.63 5.95
CA PRO A 246 -24.47 2.64 6.70
C PRO A 246 -23.28 2.29 5.82
N THR A 247 -22.26 3.11 5.85
CA THR A 247 -21.11 3.00 4.95
C THR A 247 -19.80 2.93 5.73
N LEU A 248 -18.96 1.96 5.41
CA LEU A 248 -17.58 1.86 5.87
C LEU A 248 -16.67 2.42 4.79
N LEU A 249 -16.01 3.54 5.05
CA LEU A 249 -15.06 4.18 4.15
C LEU A 249 -13.63 3.90 4.64
N TYR A 250 -12.81 3.34 3.76
CA TYR A 250 -11.41 2.99 4.02
C TYR A 250 -10.47 3.79 3.13
N GLY A 251 -9.29 4.14 3.66
CA GLY A 251 -8.21 4.77 2.91
C GLY A 251 -6.85 4.56 3.56
N TYR A 252 -5.80 4.87 2.82
CA TYR A 252 -4.40 4.81 3.31
C TYR A 252 -3.63 6.09 2.97
N GLY A 253 -3.35 6.36 1.69
CA GLY A 253 -2.82 7.62 1.17
C GLY A 253 -1.40 7.98 1.64
N GLY A 254 -0.40 7.16 1.33
CA GLY A 254 1.01 7.43 1.63
C GLY A 254 1.94 6.31 1.19
N PHE A 255 3.24 6.59 1.24
CA PHE A 255 4.31 5.62 1.05
C PHE A 255 4.25 4.87 -0.30
N ASN A 256 3.74 5.52 -1.34
CA ASN A 256 3.60 4.91 -2.67
C ASN A 256 2.80 3.58 -2.67
N ILE A 257 1.98 3.33 -1.61
CA ILE A 257 1.21 2.10 -1.47
C ILE A 257 -0.17 2.27 -2.10
N PRO A 258 -0.45 1.62 -3.27
CA PRO A 258 -1.75 1.69 -3.90
C PRO A 258 -2.78 0.84 -3.15
N MET A 259 -4.01 1.35 -3.00
CA MET A 259 -5.12 0.59 -2.45
C MET A 259 -5.81 -0.19 -3.57
N LEU A 260 -5.50 -1.46 -3.67
CA LEU A 260 -5.95 -2.33 -4.76
C LEU A 260 -7.13 -3.21 -4.33
N PRO A 261 -8.01 -3.62 -5.28
CA PRO A 261 -9.07 -4.58 -5.00
C PRO A 261 -8.54 -5.86 -4.35
N GLY A 262 -9.04 -6.17 -3.16
CA GLY A 262 -8.66 -7.35 -2.39
C GLY A 262 -9.81 -7.86 -1.53
N PHE A 263 -9.87 -9.16 -1.32
CA PHE A 263 -10.90 -9.81 -0.53
C PHE A 263 -10.59 -9.75 0.97
N SER A 264 -11.58 -9.37 1.75
CA SER A 264 -11.55 -9.44 3.20
C SER A 264 -12.83 -10.07 3.73
N PRO A 265 -12.76 -11.18 4.49
CA PRO A 265 -13.94 -11.77 5.14
C PRO A 265 -14.65 -10.79 6.08
N ALA A 266 -13.88 -9.96 6.77
CA ALA A 266 -14.44 -8.96 7.68
C ALA A 266 -15.26 -7.91 6.92
N THR A 267 -14.71 -7.40 5.81
CA THR A 267 -15.43 -6.45 4.94
C THR A 267 -16.69 -7.07 4.33
N LEU A 268 -16.61 -8.36 3.91
CA LEU A 268 -17.78 -9.07 3.41
C LEU A 268 -18.88 -9.17 4.46
N ALA A 269 -18.52 -9.44 5.73
CA ALA A 269 -19.49 -9.50 6.83
C ALA A 269 -20.23 -8.16 7.03
N TRP A 270 -19.55 -7.02 6.83
CA TRP A 270 -20.16 -5.70 6.83
C TRP A 270 -21.20 -5.56 5.68
N VAL A 271 -20.79 -5.96 4.48
CA VAL A 271 -21.65 -5.89 3.28
C VAL A 271 -22.84 -6.85 3.38
N GLU A 272 -22.65 -8.06 3.92
CA GLU A 272 -23.73 -9.03 4.17
C GLU A 272 -24.83 -8.48 5.10
N LYS A 273 -24.46 -7.65 6.06
CA LYS A 273 -25.41 -6.98 6.96
C LYS A 273 -26.15 -5.79 6.32
N GLY A 274 -25.93 -5.53 5.03
CA GLY A 274 -26.57 -4.45 4.29
C GLY A 274 -25.82 -3.12 4.31
N GLY A 275 -24.57 -3.12 4.76
CA GLY A 275 -23.70 -1.96 4.66
C GLY A 275 -23.04 -1.80 3.29
N ILE A 276 -22.54 -0.60 3.00
CA ILE A 276 -21.66 -0.30 1.86
C ILE A 276 -20.21 -0.30 2.35
N TYR A 277 -19.29 -0.83 1.54
CA TYR A 277 -17.86 -0.68 1.73
C TYR A 277 -17.27 0.14 0.60
N ALA A 278 -16.60 1.24 0.92
CA ALA A 278 -15.96 2.13 -0.02
C ALA A 278 -14.45 2.22 0.26
N VAL A 279 -13.63 2.20 -0.80
CA VAL A 279 -12.16 2.35 -0.73
C VAL A 279 -11.75 3.48 -1.63
N ALA A 280 -11.22 4.55 -1.04
CA ALA A 280 -10.73 5.71 -1.78
C ALA A 280 -9.24 5.53 -2.12
N ASN A 281 -8.90 5.74 -3.40
CA ASN A 281 -7.54 5.65 -3.94
C ASN A 281 -6.87 7.03 -3.87
N LEU A 282 -6.37 7.37 -2.69
CA LEU A 282 -5.93 8.72 -2.35
C LEU A 282 -4.55 9.05 -2.91
N ARG A 283 -4.27 10.33 -3.15
CA ARG A 283 -2.91 10.83 -3.38
C ARG A 283 -1.98 10.37 -2.24
N GLY A 284 -0.70 10.26 -2.52
CA GLY A 284 0.27 9.63 -1.61
C GLY A 284 0.41 8.12 -1.79
N GLY A 285 -0.59 7.45 -2.42
CA GLY A 285 -0.47 6.08 -2.92
C GLY A 285 0.27 6.01 -4.25
N GLY A 286 0.37 4.79 -4.83
CA GLY A 286 1.11 4.51 -6.06
C GLY A 286 0.24 4.29 -7.30
N GLU A 287 -1.08 4.53 -7.22
CA GLU A 287 -2.05 4.17 -8.26
C GLU A 287 -1.70 4.78 -9.63
N TYR A 288 -1.18 6.02 -9.62
CA TYR A 288 -0.80 6.75 -10.83
C TYR A 288 0.70 7.11 -10.86
N GLY A 289 1.53 6.33 -10.13
CA GLY A 289 2.98 6.46 -10.10
C GLY A 289 3.50 7.58 -9.19
N GLU A 290 4.75 7.98 -9.41
CA GLU A 290 5.50 8.85 -8.51
C GLU A 290 4.88 10.24 -8.32
N ASN A 291 4.34 10.84 -9.37
CA ASN A 291 3.67 12.15 -9.26
C ASN A 291 2.44 12.09 -8.34
N TRP A 292 1.72 10.97 -8.32
CA TRP A 292 0.58 10.74 -7.42
C TRP A 292 1.04 10.58 -5.97
N HIS A 293 2.13 9.85 -5.77
CA HIS A 293 2.78 9.72 -4.48
C HIS A 293 3.23 11.07 -3.93
N GLN A 294 4.01 11.83 -4.71
CA GLN A 294 4.54 13.14 -4.30
C GLN A 294 3.44 14.18 -4.03
N ALA A 295 2.29 14.07 -4.70
CA ALA A 295 1.15 14.94 -4.44
C ALA A 295 0.49 14.72 -3.06
N GLY A 296 0.86 13.67 -2.33
CA GLY A 296 0.42 13.36 -0.97
C GLY A 296 1.52 13.31 0.09
N MET A 297 2.72 13.82 -0.21
CA MET A 297 3.88 13.80 0.68
C MET A 297 4.17 15.16 1.31
N LYS A 298 4.85 15.15 2.46
CA LYS A 298 5.47 16.34 3.10
C LYS A 298 4.48 17.52 3.19
N THR A 299 4.83 18.65 2.60
CA THR A 299 3.97 19.86 2.59
C THR A 299 2.66 19.67 1.81
N ASN A 300 2.56 18.64 0.96
CA ASN A 300 1.36 18.29 0.19
C ASN A 300 0.43 17.31 0.93
N LYS A 301 0.80 16.85 2.14
CA LYS A 301 0.04 15.80 2.88
C LYS A 301 -1.41 16.18 3.14
N GLN A 302 -1.76 17.45 3.23
CA GLN A 302 -3.14 17.91 3.39
C GLN A 302 -4.05 17.44 2.25
N ASN A 303 -3.52 17.28 1.03
CA ASN A 303 -4.28 16.78 -0.11
C ASN A 303 -4.91 15.39 0.16
N VAL A 304 -4.22 14.55 0.92
CA VAL A 304 -4.70 13.20 1.27
C VAL A 304 -5.95 13.25 2.15
N PHE A 305 -5.97 14.17 3.12
CA PHE A 305 -7.11 14.39 4.00
C PHE A 305 -8.29 15.03 3.27
N ASP A 306 -7.98 15.98 2.38
CA ASP A 306 -8.98 16.63 1.52
C ASP A 306 -9.60 15.62 0.54
N ASP A 307 -8.80 14.72 -0.06
CA ASP A 307 -9.28 13.63 -0.91
C ASP A 307 -10.24 12.69 -0.16
N PHE A 308 -9.89 12.33 1.09
CA PHE A 308 -10.68 11.40 1.89
C PHE A 308 -11.99 12.03 2.39
N ALA A 309 -11.96 13.30 2.80
CA ALA A 309 -13.17 14.03 3.14
C ALA A 309 -14.11 14.19 1.92
N ALA A 310 -13.53 14.49 0.75
CA ALA A 310 -14.29 14.58 -0.50
C ALA A 310 -14.92 13.25 -0.92
N ALA A 311 -14.32 12.08 -0.57
CA ALA A 311 -14.95 10.78 -0.77
C ALA A 311 -16.26 10.66 0.04
N ALA A 312 -16.26 11.10 1.29
CA ALA A 312 -17.45 11.12 2.12
C ALA A 312 -18.51 12.09 1.58
N ASP A 313 -18.11 13.30 1.19
CA ASP A 313 -19.00 14.29 0.58
C ASP A 313 -19.65 13.73 -0.71
N TYR A 314 -18.88 13.04 -1.57
CA TYR A 314 -19.38 12.38 -2.77
C TYR A 314 -20.42 11.29 -2.46
N LEU A 315 -20.11 10.39 -1.50
CA LEU A 315 -21.03 9.31 -1.13
C LEU A 315 -22.38 9.85 -0.60
N ILE A 316 -22.34 11.00 0.10
CA ILE A 316 -23.54 11.70 0.58
C ILE A 316 -24.28 12.34 -0.60
N ALA A 317 -23.60 13.08 -1.46
CA ALA A 317 -24.19 13.81 -2.57
C ALA A 317 -24.88 12.88 -3.59
N GLU A 318 -24.27 11.71 -3.85
CA GLU A 318 -24.82 10.70 -4.77
C GLU A 318 -25.88 9.79 -4.12
N GLY A 319 -26.25 10.07 -2.86
CA GLY A 319 -27.35 9.35 -2.19
C GLY A 319 -27.01 7.93 -1.75
N TYR A 320 -25.73 7.58 -1.63
CA TYR A 320 -25.34 6.29 -1.05
C TYR A 320 -25.61 6.25 0.46
N THR A 321 -25.35 7.34 1.16
CA THR A 321 -25.35 7.45 2.61
C THR A 321 -25.71 8.87 3.07
N ALA A 322 -25.62 9.14 4.38
CA ALA A 322 -25.83 10.47 4.97
C ALA A 322 -24.71 10.82 5.94
N PRO A 323 -24.56 12.10 6.34
CA PRO A 323 -23.74 12.47 7.50
C PRO A 323 -24.07 11.61 8.71
N LYS A 324 -23.06 11.26 9.53
CA LYS A 324 -23.19 10.37 10.70
C LYS A 324 -23.54 8.90 10.38
N LYS A 325 -23.76 8.54 9.11
CA LYS A 325 -23.93 7.14 8.64
C LYS A 325 -22.64 6.57 8.06
N ILE A 326 -21.54 7.31 8.10
CA ILE A 326 -20.23 6.87 7.61
C ILE A 326 -19.34 6.52 8.81
N ALA A 327 -18.80 5.29 8.81
CA ALA A 327 -17.69 4.88 9.65
C ALA A 327 -16.40 4.98 8.82
N ILE A 328 -15.34 5.54 9.37
CA ILE A 328 -14.03 5.62 8.72
C ILE A 328 -13.02 4.73 9.44
N ASN A 329 -12.26 3.96 8.65
CA ASN A 329 -11.22 3.07 9.14
C ASN A 329 -9.93 3.22 8.32
N GLY A 330 -8.79 3.08 8.98
CA GLY A 330 -7.48 3.06 8.36
C GLY A 330 -6.42 2.66 9.38
N ARG A 331 -5.31 2.06 8.90
CA ARG A 331 -4.24 1.52 9.75
C ARG A 331 -2.91 2.20 9.44
N SER A 332 -2.02 2.33 10.45
CA SER A 332 -0.69 2.91 10.29
C SER A 332 -0.79 4.34 9.75
N ASN A 333 -0.23 4.66 8.59
CA ASN A 333 -0.48 5.93 7.88
C ASN A 333 -2.00 6.16 7.64
N GLY A 334 -2.77 5.10 7.39
CA GLY A 334 -4.25 5.18 7.34
C GLY A 334 -4.88 5.52 8.69
N GLY A 335 -4.25 5.19 9.80
CA GLY A 335 -4.66 5.62 11.14
C GLY A 335 -4.47 7.13 11.35
N LEU A 336 -3.37 7.69 10.84
CA LEU A 336 -3.17 9.13 10.76
C LEU A 336 -4.26 9.78 9.89
N LEU A 337 -4.53 9.21 8.71
CA LEU A 337 -5.60 9.68 7.81
C LEU A 337 -6.93 9.82 8.55
N VAL A 338 -7.37 8.75 9.21
CA VAL A 338 -8.64 8.70 9.94
C VAL A 338 -8.67 9.74 11.06
N ALA A 339 -7.64 9.78 11.90
CA ALA A 339 -7.58 10.71 13.04
C ALA A 339 -7.55 12.18 12.58
N ALA A 340 -6.75 12.51 11.57
CA ALA A 340 -6.69 13.88 11.05
C ALA A 340 -8.02 14.29 10.40
N THR A 341 -8.64 13.41 9.60
CA THR A 341 -9.89 13.73 8.89
C THR A 341 -11.07 13.86 9.85
N MET A 342 -11.20 12.99 10.88
CA MET A 342 -12.26 13.12 11.86
C MET A 342 -12.19 14.41 12.70
N LEU A 343 -10.97 14.92 12.92
CA LEU A 343 -10.78 16.20 13.62
C LEU A 343 -11.07 17.41 12.72
N GLN A 344 -10.80 17.31 11.42
CA GLN A 344 -11.04 18.39 10.46
C GLN A 344 -12.50 18.47 9.99
N ARG A 345 -13.20 17.32 9.88
CA ARG A 345 -14.57 17.20 9.36
C ARG A 345 -15.43 16.28 10.25
N PRO A 346 -15.57 16.60 11.56
CA PRO A 346 -16.27 15.74 12.51
C PRO A 346 -17.75 15.52 12.17
N GLU A 347 -18.36 16.47 11.47
CA GLU A 347 -19.78 16.43 11.11
C GLU A 347 -20.14 15.30 10.12
N LEU A 348 -19.17 14.80 9.36
CA LEU A 348 -19.40 13.78 8.34
C LEU A 348 -19.60 12.37 8.91
N PHE A 349 -18.94 12.07 10.05
CA PHE A 349 -18.73 10.70 10.49
C PHE A 349 -19.54 10.35 11.73
N GLY A 350 -20.14 9.14 11.76
CA GLY A 350 -20.76 8.56 12.95
C GLY A 350 -19.78 7.77 13.81
N ALA A 351 -18.79 7.15 13.18
CA ALA A 351 -17.73 6.40 13.86
C ALA A 351 -16.37 6.61 13.21
N ALA A 352 -15.29 6.60 14.01
CA ALA A 352 -13.90 6.67 13.54
C ALA A 352 -13.05 5.60 14.22
N ILE A 353 -12.30 4.84 13.42
CA ILE A 353 -11.47 3.73 13.87
C ILE A 353 -10.03 3.94 13.40
N PRO A 354 -9.26 4.86 14.00
CA PRO A 354 -7.83 5.01 13.72
C PRO A 354 -7.05 3.85 14.36
N ALA A 355 -6.44 3.01 13.54
CA ALA A 355 -5.71 1.83 14.01
C ALA A 355 -4.21 2.01 13.86
N VAL A 356 -3.45 1.74 14.94
CA VAL A 356 -1.98 1.79 15.01
C VAL A 356 -1.40 3.03 14.29
N GLY A 357 -2.04 4.19 14.49
CA GLY A 357 -1.79 5.41 13.73
C GLY A 357 -0.59 6.23 14.21
N VAL A 358 0.05 6.94 13.28
CA VAL A 358 1.08 7.94 13.60
C VAL A 358 0.36 9.23 13.99
N LEU A 359 0.10 9.46 15.29
CA LEU A 359 -0.84 10.46 15.77
C LEU A 359 -0.19 11.69 16.43
N ASP A 360 1.12 11.66 16.68
CA ASP A 360 1.94 12.78 17.12
C ASP A 360 3.01 13.08 16.07
N MET A 361 2.67 13.96 15.13
CA MET A 361 3.51 14.26 13.98
C MET A 361 4.69 15.18 14.32
N LEU A 362 4.74 15.72 15.52
CA LEU A 362 5.86 16.56 15.95
C LEU A 362 7.01 15.77 16.59
N ARG A 363 6.75 14.47 16.90
CA ARG A 363 7.73 13.59 17.54
C ARG A 363 7.82 12.21 16.89
N PHE A 364 7.14 11.98 15.77
CA PHE A 364 7.12 10.65 15.14
C PHE A 364 8.52 10.12 14.85
N ASN A 365 9.44 11.00 14.48
CA ASN A 365 10.81 10.67 14.13
C ASN A 365 11.73 10.36 15.34
N GLU A 366 11.23 10.58 16.57
CA GLU A 366 11.92 10.23 17.80
C GLU A 366 11.58 8.82 18.31
N PHE A 367 10.57 8.16 17.70
CA PHE A 367 10.08 6.85 18.14
C PHE A 367 10.45 5.75 17.14
N THR A 368 10.97 4.62 17.66
CA THR A 368 11.25 3.40 16.89
C THR A 368 11.94 3.68 15.55
N ILE A 369 11.32 3.31 14.43
CA ILE A 369 11.82 3.55 13.07
C ILE A 369 11.28 4.84 12.45
N GLY A 370 10.64 5.72 13.24
CA GLY A 370 9.95 6.91 12.73
C GLY A 370 10.83 7.87 11.93
N LYS A 371 12.13 7.96 12.25
CA LYS A 371 13.07 8.77 11.47
C LYS A 371 13.10 8.37 10.00
N ALA A 372 12.93 7.09 9.69
CA ALA A 372 12.88 6.58 8.33
C ALA A 372 11.70 7.12 7.51
N TRP A 373 10.66 7.66 8.14
CA TRP A 373 9.46 8.19 7.48
C TRP A 373 9.53 9.68 7.15
N GLU A 374 10.65 10.36 7.47
CA GLU A 374 10.85 11.75 7.08
C GLU A 374 10.86 11.95 5.56
N SER A 375 11.20 10.91 4.80
CA SER A 375 11.12 10.93 3.34
C SER A 375 9.70 11.15 2.82
N ASP A 376 8.68 10.62 3.53
CA ASP A 376 7.25 10.76 3.16
C ASP A 376 6.56 11.90 3.93
N TYR A 377 6.79 12.03 5.24
CA TYR A 377 6.10 13.04 6.07
C TYR A 377 6.81 14.39 6.13
N GLY A 378 8.10 14.43 5.88
CA GLY A 378 8.95 15.59 6.16
C GLY A 378 9.50 15.59 7.58
N SER A 379 10.43 16.49 7.88
CA SER A 379 11.13 16.59 9.17
C SER A 379 10.55 17.68 10.07
N PRO A 380 10.23 17.38 11.35
CA PRO A 380 9.85 18.42 12.32
C PRO A 380 10.95 19.46 12.59
N GLN A 381 12.20 19.20 12.21
CA GLN A 381 13.32 20.11 12.36
C GLN A 381 13.39 21.17 11.22
N THR A 382 12.67 20.93 10.12
CA THR A 382 12.62 21.87 8.99
C THR A 382 11.42 22.81 9.15
N PRO A 383 11.58 24.15 9.22
CA PRO A 383 10.49 25.07 9.54
C PRO A 383 9.23 24.95 8.66
N ALA A 384 9.42 24.77 7.35
CA ALA A 384 8.30 24.63 6.40
C ALA A 384 7.55 23.30 6.59
N GLU A 385 8.29 22.19 6.79
CA GLU A 385 7.71 20.87 7.03
C GLU A 385 7.09 20.77 8.43
N PHE A 386 7.72 21.39 9.45
CA PHE A 386 7.11 21.53 10.78
C PHE A 386 5.75 22.22 10.71
N ALA A 387 5.64 23.33 9.98
CA ALA A 387 4.38 24.05 9.83
C ALA A 387 3.29 23.18 9.18
N ALA A 388 3.67 22.37 8.17
CA ALA A 388 2.76 21.41 7.54
C ALA A 388 2.35 20.30 8.52
N LEU A 389 3.31 19.68 9.22
CA LEU A 389 3.08 18.64 10.23
C LEU A 389 2.16 19.13 11.35
N TYR A 390 2.43 20.31 11.92
CA TYR A 390 1.64 20.90 12.99
C TYR A 390 0.18 21.11 12.59
N LYS A 391 -0.05 21.53 11.34
CA LYS A 391 -1.38 21.84 10.81
C LYS A 391 -2.33 20.63 10.84
N TYR A 392 -1.81 19.42 10.62
CA TYR A 392 -2.64 18.22 10.57
C TYR A 392 -2.34 17.19 11.69
N SER A 393 -1.33 17.41 12.51
CA SER A 393 -0.97 16.47 13.59
C SER A 393 -2.15 16.20 14.51
N PRO A 394 -2.67 14.95 14.58
CA PRO A 394 -3.90 14.68 15.31
C PRO A 394 -3.84 15.11 16.78
N LEU A 395 -2.77 14.74 17.50
CA LEU A 395 -2.62 15.04 18.93
C LEU A 395 -2.71 16.54 19.23
N GLN A 396 -2.10 17.40 18.39
CA GLN A 396 -2.04 18.85 18.64
C GLN A 396 -3.31 19.59 18.13
N ASN A 397 -4.17 18.91 17.36
CA ASN A 397 -5.36 19.53 16.78
C ASN A 397 -6.68 19.09 17.42
N ILE A 398 -6.65 18.36 18.56
CA ILE A 398 -7.84 18.10 19.36
C ILE A 398 -8.29 19.40 20.00
N LYS A 399 -9.56 19.76 19.82
CA LYS A 399 -10.17 20.99 20.37
C LYS A 399 -11.27 20.64 21.36
N THR A 400 -11.34 21.39 22.46
CA THR A 400 -12.43 21.27 23.41
C THR A 400 -13.73 21.87 22.86
N GLY A 401 -14.86 21.23 23.14
CA GLY A 401 -16.18 21.73 22.73
C GLY A 401 -16.61 21.36 21.33
N ILE A 402 -15.81 20.54 20.62
CA ILE A 402 -16.21 19.97 19.33
C ILE A 402 -16.88 18.61 19.55
N GLU A 403 -17.97 18.37 18.84
CA GLU A 403 -18.64 17.07 18.81
C GLU A 403 -17.94 16.11 17.83
N TYR A 404 -16.98 15.34 18.34
CA TYR A 404 -16.30 14.32 17.57
C TYR A 404 -17.17 13.06 17.39
N PRO A 405 -16.97 12.26 16.31
CA PRO A 405 -17.66 10.98 16.16
C PRO A 405 -17.33 10.02 17.29
N ALA A 406 -18.14 8.98 17.46
CA ALA A 406 -17.77 7.86 18.31
C ALA A 406 -16.44 7.27 17.81
N THR A 407 -15.43 7.22 18.71
CA THR A 407 -14.07 6.86 18.28
C THR A 407 -13.56 5.65 19.05
N MET A 408 -12.99 4.67 18.33
CA MET A 408 -12.25 3.55 18.90
C MET A 408 -10.84 3.52 18.33
N VAL A 409 -9.87 3.99 19.10
CA VAL A 409 -8.44 3.89 18.75
C VAL A 409 -7.99 2.45 18.95
N LEU A 410 -7.38 1.82 17.93
CA LEU A 410 -6.81 0.49 18.04
C LEU A 410 -5.28 0.57 18.12
N THR A 411 -4.66 -0.18 19.02
CA THR A 411 -3.20 -0.26 19.13
C THR A 411 -2.75 -1.60 19.72
N GLY A 412 -1.48 -1.95 19.52
CA GLY A 412 -0.81 -3.03 20.24
C GLY A 412 0.23 -2.43 21.18
N ASP A 413 0.32 -2.89 22.44
CA ASP A 413 1.31 -2.39 23.39
C ASP A 413 2.75 -2.87 23.09
N HIS A 414 2.89 -3.87 22.21
CA HIS A 414 4.16 -4.37 21.67
C HIS A 414 4.42 -3.90 20.22
N ASP A 415 3.78 -2.81 19.79
CA ASP A 415 4.00 -2.26 18.45
C ASP A 415 5.40 -1.60 18.38
N ASP A 416 6.31 -2.28 17.68
CA ASP A 416 7.70 -1.87 17.47
C ASP A 416 7.89 -1.01 16.21
N ARG A 417 6.85 -0.86 15.40
CA ARG A 417 6.83 -0.02 14.19
C ARG A 417 6.29 1.37 14.50
N VAL A 418 5.01 1.46 14.85
CA VAL A 418 4.37 2.69 15.28
C VAL A 418 4.20 2.64 16.79
N TYR A 419 5.12 3.29 17.49
CA TYR A 419 5.21 3.22 18.96
C TYR A 419 3.86 3.52 19.64
N PRO A 420 3.39 2.69 20.58
CA PRO A 420 2.05 2.78 21.15
C PRO A 420 1.72 4.14 21.81
N ALA A 421 2.74 4.90 22.22
CA ALA A 421 2.56 6.24 22.78
C ALA A 421 1.80 7.19 21.83
N HIS A 422 1.89 7.02 20.51
CA HIS A 422 1.04 7.76 19.57
C HIS A 422 -0.43 7.59 19.91
N SER A 423 -0.88 6.34 20.04
CA SER A 423 -2.27 6.00 20.33
C SER A 423 -2.67 6.35 21.76
N PHE A 424 -1.80 6.09 22.75
CA PHE A 424 -2.09 6.39 24.17
C PHE A 424 -2.25 7.89 24.41
N LYS A 425 -1.32 8.71 23.90
CA LYS A 425 -1.38 10.17 24.04
C LYS A 425 -2.60 10.76 23.36
N PHE A 426 -2.89 10.30 22.13
CA PHE A 426 -4.05 10.77 21.38
C PHE A 426 -5.36 10.40 22.07
N ALA A 427 -5.54 9.15 22.51
CA ALA A 427 -6.74 8.70 23.19
C ALA A 427 -6.93 9.46 24.52
N ALA A 428 -5.88 9.62 25.33
CA ALA A 428 -5.95 10.34 26.59
C ALA A 428 -6.32 11.81 26.38
N GLN A 429 -5.70 12.50 25.41
CA GLN A 429 -6.03 13.89 25.10
C GLN A 429 -7.46 14.03 24.55
N LEU A 430 -7.91 13.09 23.71
CA LEU A 430 -9.26 13.08 23.18
C LEU A 430 -10.30 12.90 24.30
N GLN A 431 -10.09 11.95 25.21
CA GLN A 431 -10.95 11.71 26.38
C GLN A 431 -11.00 12.92 27.31
N GLU A 432 -9.86 13.57 27.57
CA GLU A 432 -9.82 14.77 28.43
C GLU A 432 -10.51 15.98 27.78
N SER A 433 -10.40 16.15 26.48
CA SER A 433 -10.91 17.32 25.76
C SER A 433 -12.39 17.18 25.37
N TYR A 434 -12.87 15.95 25.16
CA TYR A 434 -14.24 15.70 24.71
C TYR A 434 -15.25 15.83 25.86
N ARG A 435 -16.40 16.50 25.59
CA ARG A 435 -17.47 16.74 26.57
C ARG A 435 -18.85 16.30 26.06
N GLY A 436 -18.93 15.62 24.91
CA GLY A 436 -20.17 15.10 24.35
C GLY A 436 -20.50 13.68 24.83
N ASP A 437 -21.52 13.07 24.21
CA ASP A 437 -22.04 11.75 24.58
C ASP A 437 -21.41 10.59 23.79
N ASN A 438 -20.71 10.88 22.67
CA ASN A 438 -20.07 9.85 21.88
C ASN A 438 -18.86 9.24 22.61
N PRO A 439 -18.72 7.92 22.71
CA PRO A 439 -17.60 7.31 23.43
C PRO A 439 -16.28 7.55 22.70
N GLN A 440 -15.24 7.81 23.48
CA GLN A 440 -13.86 7.93 23.03
C GLN A 440 -13.06 6.79 23.68
N LEU A 441 -12.89 5.69 22.95
CA LEU A 441 -12.34 4.44 23.47
C LEU A 441 -10.94 4.17 22.90
N ILE A 442 -10.19 3.36 23.64
CA ILE A 442 -8.97 2.74 23.12
C ILE A 442 -9.04 1.24 23.38
N ARG A 443 -8.79 0.44 22.33
CA ARG A 443 -8.61 -1.01 22.40
C ARG A 443 -7.12 -1.32 22.28
N ILE A 444 -6.59 -1.98 23.29
CA ILE A 444 -5.17 -2.33 23.38
C ILE A 444 -5.01 -3.84 23.23
N GLU A 445 -4.30 -4.30 22.20
CA GLU A 445 -3.91 -5.70 22.05
C GLU A 445 -2.59 -5.93 22.78
N THR A 446 -2.64 -6.73 23.84
CA THR A 446 -1.47 -6.99 24.70
C THR A 446 -0.64 -8.20 24.28
N ARG A 447 -1.04 -8.89 23.21
CA ARG A 447 -0.41 -10.14 22.71
C ARG A 447 0.18 -9.96 21.30
N GLY A 448 0.26 -8.73 20.79
CA GLY A 448 0.68 -8.50 19.41
C GLY A 448 1.24 -7.11 19.17
N GLY A 449 2.02 -6.98 18.08
CA GLY A 449 2.62 -5.74 17.61
C GLY A 449 1.77 -5.03 16.55
N HIS A 450 2.44 -4.49 15.51
CA HIS A 450 1.80 -3.65 14.46
C HIS A 450 0.70 -4.34 13.61
N GLY A 451 0.62 -5.66 13.68
CA GLY A 451 -0.43 -6.43 13.02
C GLY A 451 0.10 -7.61 12.20
N ALA A 452 1.32 -7.56 11.70
CA ALA A 452 1.94 -8.72 11.05
C ALA A 452 2.10 -9.90 12.04
N GLY A 453 1.82 -11.12 11.57
CA GLY A 453 1.97 -12.32 12.39
C GLY A 453 0.88 -12.57 13.44
N LYS A 454 -0.17 -11.76 13.52
CA LYS A 454 -1.32 -12.04 14.40
C LYS A 454 -2.01 -13.35 13.99
N PRO A 455 -2.24 -14.31 14.91
CA PRO A 455 -3.05 -15.49 14.66
C PRO A 455 -4.47 -15.12 14.21
N THR A 456 -5.09 -15.98 13.41
CA THR A 456 -6.42 -15.74 12.83
C THR A 456 -7.48 -15.44 13.90
N PHE A 457 -7.47 -16.13 15.04
CA PHE A 457 -8.46 -15.87 16.10
C PHE A 457 -8.34 -14.46 16.68
N MET A 458 -7.12 -13.93 16.85
CA MET A 458 -6.91 -12.55 17.31
C MET A 458 -7.38 -11.53 16.27
N GLN A 459 -7.19 -11.83 14.98
CA GLN A 459 -7.73 -10.97 13.90
C GLN A 459 -9.26 -10.96 13.91
N ILE A 460 -9.90 -12.12 14.17
CA ILE A 460 -11.36 -12.22 14.29
C ILE A 460 -11.85 -11.40 15.48
N GLU A 461 -11.24 -11.53 16.66
CA GLU A 461 -11.58 -10.77 17.87
C GLU A 461 -11.47 -9.25 17.61
N GLU A 462 -10.33 -8.80 17.07
CA GLU A 462 -10.12 -7.37 16.78
C GLU A 462 -11.16 -6.85 15.78
N ASN A 463 -11.40 -7.60 14.69
CA ASN A 463 -12.39 -7.21 13.68
C ASN A 463 -13.82 -7.20 14.24
N ALA A 464 -14.18 -8.16 15.09
CA ALA A 464 -15.50 -8.20 15.72
C ALA A 464 -15.74 -6.98 16.62
N ASP A 465 -14.74 -6.59 17.45
CA ASP A 465 -14.83 -5.47 18.35
C ASP A 465 -15.07 -4.14 17.62
N TRP A 466 -14.18 -3.79 16.69
CA TRP A 466 -14.28 -2.50 16.02
C TRP A 466 -15.45 -2.43 15.03
N MET A 467 -15.80 -3.56 14.38
CA MET A 467 -16.96 -3.59 13.47
C MET A 467 -18.28 -3.47 14.22
N ALA A 468 -18.44 -4.15 15.36
CA ALA A 468 -19.62 -4.01 16.19
C ALA A 468 -19.76 -2.56 16.72
N PHE A 469 -18.64 -1.95 17.12
CA PHE A 469 -18.62 -0.55 17.49
C PHE A 469 -19.05 0.35 16.33
N ALA A 470 -18.42 0.23 15.17
CA ALA A 470 -18.78 1.03 14.00
C ALA A 470 -20.25 0.83 13.59
N ALA A 471 -20.72 -0.42 13.50
CA ALA A 471 -22.10 -0.77 13.16
C ALA A 471 -23.13 -0.09 14.08
N LYS A 472 -22.89 -0.09 15.39
CA LYS A 472 -23.74 0.57 16.38
C LYS A 472 -23.88 2.07 16.09
N TYR A 473 -22.77 2.77 15.88
CA TYR A 473 -22.77 4.24 15.77
C TYR A 473 -23.16 4.77 14.39
N VAL A 474 -23.18 3.91 13.35
CA VAL A 474 -23.74 4.27 12.04
C VAL A 474 -25.13 3.64 11.77
N GLY A 475 -25.61 2.78 12.71
CA GLY A 475 -26.95 2.18 12.66
C GLY A 475 -27.04 0.97 11.70
N LEU A 476 -25.98 0.19 11.54
CA LEU A 476 -25.98 -1.07 10.77
C LEU A 476 -26.50 -2.26 11.59
N ASP A 477 -26.49 -2.18 12.90
CA ASP A 477 -26.97 -3.21 13.84
C ASP A 477 -28.50 -3.23 14.01
N GLN A 478 -29.20 -2.25 13.48
CA GLN A 478 -30.65 -2.17 13.52
C GLN A 478 -31.26 -3.00 12.37
N PRO A 479 -32.37 -3.73 12.61
CA PRO A 479 -33.08 -4.36 11.53
C PRO A 479 -33.48 -3.30 10.49
N PRO A 480 -33.49 -3.62 9.18
CA PRO A 480 -33.91 -2.68 8.15
C PRO A 480 -35.29 -2.13 8.51
N GLN A 481 -35.40 -0.80 8.57
CA GLN A 481 -36.71 -0.16 8.76
C GLN A 481 -37.60 -0.48 7.56
N PRO A 482 -38.88 -0.84 7.77
CA PRO A 482 -39.79 -1.23 6.74
C PRO A 482 -40.06 -0.14 5.69
#